data_47003c5f535c0cb36d425b6d4b2fc934
#
_entry.id   47003c5f535c0cb36d425b6d4b2fc934
#
_cell.length_a   1.000
_cell.length_b   1.000
_cell.length_c   1.000
_cell.angle_alpha   90.00
_cell.angle_beta   90.00
_cell.angle_gamma   90.00
#
_symmetry.space_group_name_H-M   'P 1'
#
loop_
_entity.id
_entity.type
_entity.pdbx_description
1 polymer ?
#
loop_
_entity_poly.entity_id
_entity_poly.type
_entity_poly.pdbx_seq_one_letter_code
_entity_poly.pdbx_strand_id
1 'polypeptide(L)'
;MNPIELKNNANATVSNVADMTGGIAPGNFIESDLDEALFSFNSDDTPLMNLMLRAKRVKVTSPEVEHFMIDEPRSSVVTTEDVGGNNQLQAILPLDPKDQNLPRPFGTLLVKGVDGYAEDGSVVTPGKNLMLFVTGQDPASNCPVVRAVNGPKTTPSDEVSCVPKIPAGTTIIILANSLYETQKEVDPDLIVPQPTKVYLQKRGMNQVVSDYFESQKKRIPFSKAIIAEQAIANFKVKGNRTLWAGRAGKFKMSVPKMGMQYVYCTEGLRWQFKRELQHSGKWTVEKIIALAKMFFTGEDVPKTALLLAGKNMLESIQCVDFSKHPEIQISTKTNSLGWTVTNFHTVFGDIEIKREPTLDRLGWSNSGALIGEDRLVHYVYSAEHSFSDRVEGEEATRNGILIWDALALKGSCHIWIDGEGETPTDGVSAYRLWDGDTAPENVEQGAIYYLLQDCPGMSKFARTGQMWTADINGEGDIVWTEFRGIIG
;
A
#
# COMPACT_ATOMS: atom_id res chain seq x y z
N MET A 1 23.57 -59.86 72.65
CA MET A 1 23.82 -58.50 72.19
C MET A 1 23.43 -58.51 70.74
N ASN A 2 22.43 -57.73 70.39
CA ASN A 2 22.07 -57.52 68.97
C ASN A 2 23.15 -56.68 68.34
N PRO A 3 23.63 -57.03 67.14
CA PRO A 3 24.59 -56.20 66.45
C PRO A 3 24.00 -54.80 66.18
N ILE A 4 24.76 -53.78 66.48
CA ILE A 4 24.40 -52.42 66.15
C ILE A 4 24.53 -52.28 64.63
N GLU A 5 23.42 -52.24 63.91
CA GLU A 5 23.42 -51.84 62.49
C GLU A 5 23.71 -50.36 62.36
N LEU A 6 24.85 -50.03 61.81
CA LEU A 6 25.15 -48.67 61.35
C LEU A 6 24.30 -48.40 60.07
N LYS A 7 23.24 -47.69 60.24
CA LYS A 7 22.55 -47.13 59.07
C LYS A 7 23.41 -46.09 58.40
N ASN A 8 23.87 -46.40 57.21
CA ASN A 8 24.55 -45.44 56.38
C ASN A 8 23.54 -44.44 55.82
N ASN A 9 23.56 -43.23 56.34
CA ASN A 9 22.68 -42.11 55.83
C ASN A 9 23.36 -41.33 54.74
N ALA A 10 24.43 -41.82 54.13
CA ALA A 10 25.05 -41.17 53.01
C ALA A 10 24.14 -41.21 51.77
N ASN A 11 23.88 -40.11 51.19
CA ASN A 11 23.09 -39.98 49.96
C ASN A 11 23.89 -40.34 48.69
N ALA A 12 25.09 -40.92 48.85
CA ALA A 12 25.88 -41.35 47.71
C ALA A 12 25.42 -42.73 47.23
N THR A 13 25.05 -42.82 45.98
CA THR A 13 24.70 -44.05 45.28
C THR A 13 25.83 -44.44 44.33
N VAL A 14 26.07 -45.75 44.20
CA VAL A 14 27.02 -46.27 43.21
C VAL A 14 26.32 -46.26 41.85
N SER A 15 26.87 -45.48 40.93
CA SER A 15 26.39 -45.35 39.54
C SER A 15 27.36 -46.07 38.60
N ASN A 16 26.85 -46.54 37.49
CA ASN A 16 27.65 -47.04 36.38
C ASN A 16 28.03 -45.93 35.39
N VAL A 17 28.86 -46.25 34.40
CA VAL A 17 29.28 -45.26 33.38
C VAL A 17 28.11 -44.75 32.55
N ALA A 18 27.10 -45.57 32.32
CA ALA A 18 25.91 -45.16 31.58
C ALA A 18 25.05 -44.15 32.36
N ASP A 19 24.97 -44.29 33.70
CA ASP A 19 24.26 -43.35 34.57
C ASP A 19 25.00 -42.01 34.66
N MET A 20 26.32 -42.03 34.60
CA MET A 20 27.15 -40.83 34.59
C MET A 20 27.04 -40.03 33.27
N THR A 21 26.87 -40.73 32.14
CA THR A 21 26.77 -40.14 30.79
C THR A 21 25.34 -39.92 30.32
N GLY A 22 24.36 -40.72 30.82
CA GLY A 22 22.98 -40.70 30.37
C GLY A 22 22.06 -39.66 31.04
N GLY A 23 22.55 -38.93 32.03
CA GLY A 23 21.76 -37.86 32.69
C GLY A 23 20.61 -38.35 33.57
N ILE A 24 20.61 -39.64 33.95
CA ILE A 24 19.54 -40.25 34.76
C ILE A 24 19.74 -39.98 36.27
N ALA A 25 20.96 -39.70 36.68
CA ALA A 25 21.23 -39.34 38.08
C ALA A 25 20.87 -37.87 38.37
N PRO A 26 20.29 -37.53 39.52
CA PRO A 26 20.09 -36.16 39.93
C PRO A 26 21.47 -35.50 40.13
N GLY A 27 21.88 -34.71 39.21
CA GLY A 27 23.21 -34.09 39.12
C GLY A 27 23.97 -34.63 37.92
N ASN A 28 23.58 -34.13 36.75
CA ASN A 28 24.33 -34.36 35.53
C ASN A 28 25.74 -33.76 35.71
N PHE A 29 26.77 -34.59 35.86
CA PHE A 29 28.16 -34.16 36.07
C PHE A 29 28.81 -33.65 34.80
N ILE A 30 28.18 -33.91 33.63
CA ILE A 30 28.64 -33.42 32.34
C ILE A 30 27.76 -32.21 31.97
N GLU A 31 28.31 -31.02 32.08
CA GLU A 31 27.71 -29.85 31.50
C GLU A 31 27.81 -29.94 29.97
N SER A 32 26.69 -29.69 29.27
CA SER A 32 26.73 -29.51 27.82
C SER A 32 27.59 -28.30 27.50
N ASP A 33 28.42 -28.40 26.48
CA ASP A 33 29.12 -27.28 25.92
C ASP A 33 28.10 -26.18 25.59
N LEU A 34 28.34 -24.99 26.13
CA LEU A 34 27.53 -23.81 25.89
C LEU A 34 28.27 -22.96 24.87
N ASP A 35 27.61 -22.73 23.77
CA ASP A 35 28.01 -21.66 22.89
C ASP A 35 27.81 -20.32 23.64
N GLU A 36 28.90 -19.66 24.01
CA GLU A 36 28.85 -18.36 24.66
C GLU A 36 28.38 -17.24 23.73
N ALA A 37 28.36 -17.50 22.42
CA ALA A 37 27.87 -16.56 21.44
C ALA A 37 26.33 -16.56 21.43
N LEU A 38 25.70 -15.53 21.98
CA LEU A 38 24.28 -15.33 21.89
C LEU A 38 23.92 -14.87 20.46
N PHE A 39 23.30 -15.73 19.67
CA PHE A 39 22.74 -15.32 18.39
C PHE A 39 21.52 -14.43 18.65
N SER A 40 21.64 -13.14 18.36
CA SER A 40 20.56 -12.18 18.46
C SER A 40 19.93 -11.94 17.09
N PHE A 41 18.61 -11.96 17.06
CA PHE A 41 17.85 -11.56 15.87
C PHE A 41 18.03 -10.05 15.66
N ASN A 42 18.81 -9.68 14.64
CA ASN A 42 19.00 -8.28 14.26
C ASN A 42 17.88 -7.89 13.27
N SER A 43 16.92 -7.09 13.73
CA SER A 43 15.78 -6.63 12.94
C SER A 43 15.97 -5.19 12.43
N ASP A 44 17.19 -4.77 12.17
CA ASP A 44 17.51 -3.37 11.80
C ASP A 44 17.01 -2.97 10.39
N ASP A 45 16.35 -3.90 9.67
CA ASP A 45 15.83 -3.66 8.33
C ASP A 45 14.41 -3.07 8.37
N THR A 46 14.35 -1.78 8.71
CA THR A 46 13.11 -0.98 8.76
C THR A 46 13.22 0.27 7.87
N PRO A 47 13.22 0.11 6.53
CA PRO A 47 13.50 1.20 5.59
C PRO A 47 12.56 2.39 5.73
N LEU A 48 11.25 2.17 5.84
CA LEU A 48 10.29 3.27 5.95
C LEU A 48 10.48 4.08 7.23
N MET A 49 10.78 3.43 8.36
CA MET A 49 11.05 4.16 9.60
C MET A 49 12.33 4.98 9.51
N ASN A 50 13.37 4.45 8.88
CA ASN A 50 14.60 5.18 8.62
C ASN A 50 14.37 6.39 7.69
N LEU A 51 13.53 6.21 6.67
CA LEU A 51 13.12 7.28 5.77
C LEU A 51 12.33 8.36 6.51
N MET A 52 11.39 7.97 7.37
CA MET A 52 10.63 8.90 8.22
C MET A 52 11.53 9.76 9.11
N LEU A 53 12.57 9.18 9.72
CA LEU A 53 13.48 9.91 10.59
C LEU A 53 14.29 10.98 9.84
N ARG A 54 14.48 10.82 8.55
CA ARG A 54 15.18 11.78 7.65
C ARG A 54 14.24 12.73 6.92
N ALA A 55 12.94 12.41 6.86
CA ALA A 55 11.95 13.26 6.25
C ALA A 55 11.87 14.64 6.95
N LYS A 56 11.31 15.62 6.24
CA LYS A 56 11.10 16.96 6.80
C LYS A 56 10.32 16.89 8.09
N ARG A 57 10.99 17.22 9.20
CA ARG A 57 10.38 17.21 10.53
C ARG A 57 9.62 18.50 10.79
N VAL A 58 8.35 18.36 11.20
CA VAL A 58 7.49 19.47 11.59
C VAL A 58 7.00 19.24 13.03
N LYS A 59 7.38 20.14 13.94
CA LYS A 59 6.89 20.11 15.32
C LYS A 59 5.48 20.65 15.36
N VAL A 60 4.57 19.93 16.01
CA VAL A 60 3.17 20.29 16.15
C VAL A 60 2.77 20.37 17.63
N THR A 61 1.72 21.13 17.93
CA THR A 61 1.23 21.36 19.30
C THR A 61 -0.06 20.61 19.61
N SER A 62 -0.61 19.92 18.61
CA SER A 62 -1.82 19.11 18.74
C SER A 62 -1.60 17.70 18.21
N PRO A 63 -2.20 16.66 18.78
CA PRO A 63 -2.18 15.31 18.23
C PRO A 63 -3.03 15.17 16.95
N GLU A 64 -3.83 16.18 16.59
CA GLU A 64 -4.58 16.28 15.35
C GLU A 64 -3.95 17.39 14.49
N VAL A 65 -3.55 17.08 13.29
CA VAL A 65 -2.96 18.02 12.33
C VAL A 65 -3.81 18.05 11.07
N GLU A 66 -4.21 19.22 10.66
CA GLU A 66 -4.80 19.42 9.34
C GLU A 66 -3.76 20.05 8.42
N HIS A 67 -3.56 19.47 7.26
CA HIS A 67 -2.77 20.09 6.21
C HIS A 67 -3.62 20.22 4.95
N PHE A 68 -3.43 21.33 4.27
CA PHE A 68 -4.15 21.62 3.04
C PHE A 68 -3.24 21.33 1.86
N MET A 69 -3.80 20.69 0.84
CA MET A 69 -3.11 20.44 -0.42
C MET A 69 -3.93 21.03 -1.54
N ILE A 70 -3.22 21.66 -2.46
CA ILE A 70 -3.75 22.04 -3.76
C ILE A 70 -3.20 21.00 -4.72
N ASP A 71 -4.07 20.12 -5.20
CA ASP A 71 -3.71 19.16 -6.24
C ASP A 71 -3.81 19.85 -7.61
N GLU A 72 -3.07 19.32 -8.58
CA GLU A 72 -3.20 19.69 -9.97
C GLU A 72 -4.65 19.51 -10.44
N PRO A 73 -5.28 20.52 -11.05
CA PRO A 73 -6.63 20.40 -11.56
C PRO A 73 -6.68 19.30 -12.62
N ARG A 74 -7.73 18.51 -12.60
CA ARG A 74 -7.91 17.50 -13.62
C ARG A 74 -8.07 18.17 -14.99
N SER A 75 -7.26 17.75 -15.93
CA SER A 75 -7.30 18.20 -17.31
C SER A 75 -8.28 17.42 -18.19
N SER A 76 -8.91 16.37 -17.67
CA SER A 76 -9.83 15.54 -18.44
C SER A 76 -10.99 15.02 -17.61
N VAL A 77 -12.12 14.80 -18.26
CA VAL A 77 -13.34 14.22 -17.73
C VAL A 77 -13.81 13.04 -18.62
N VAL A 78 -14.66 12.17 -18.08
CA VAL A 78 -15.17 11.02 -18.81
C VAL A 78 -16.70 11.09 -18.83
N THR A 79 -17.31 10.84 -20.01
CA THR A 79 -18.76 10.80 -20.16
C THR A 79 -19.34 9.54 -19.51
N THR A 80 -20.44 9.69 -18.77
CA THR A 80 -21.13 8.56 -18.12
C THR A 80 -22.16 7.89 -19.05
N GLU A 81 -22.69 8.64 -20.01
CA GLU A 81 -23.73 8.18 -20.95
C GLU A 81 -23.42 8.65 -22.38
N ASP A 82 -24.15 8.11 -23.36
CA ASP A 82 -24.08 8.56 -24.75
C ASP A 82 -24.59 10.00 -24.88
N VAL A 83 -23.89 10.82 -25.63
CA VAL A 83 -24.17 12.26 -25.81
C VAL A 83 -24.38 12.58 -27.26
N GLY A 84 -25.32 13.48 -27.56
CA GLY A 84 -25.51 14.03 -28.89
C GLY A 84 -26.16 13.07 -29.90
N GLY A 85 -25.97 13.33 -31.19
CA GLY A 85 -26.67 12.65 -32.28
C GLY A 85 -27.98 13.36 -32.64
N ASN A 86 -28.69 12.83 -33.61
CA ASN A 86 -30.01 13.36 -34.07
C ASN A 86 -30.01 14.85 -34.45
N ASN A 87 -28.91 15.36 -34.99
CA ASN A 87 -28.78 16.76 -35.42
C ASN A 87 -29.06 17.81 -34.32
N GLN A 88 -28.75 17.48 -33.08
CA GLN A 88 -28.90 18.41 -31.97
C GLN A 88 -27.83 19.52 -32.02
N LEU A 89 -28.24 20.76 -31.96
CA LEU A 89 -27.33 21.92 -31.91
C LEU A 89 -26.62 22.06 -30.55
N GLN A 90 -27.26 21.59 -29.51
CA GLN A 90 -26.74 21.56 -28.16
C GLN A 90 -27.04 20.24 -27.52
N ALA A 91 -26.11 19.75 -26.70
CA ALA A 91 -26.26 18.53 -25.92
C ALA A 91 -25.82 18.75 -24.50
N ILE A 92 -26.46 18.09 -23.55
CA ILE A 92 -25.99 18.01 -22.15
C ILE A 92 -24.90 16.95 -22.11
N LEU A 93 -23.79 17.28 -21.48
CA LEU A 93 -22.64 16.37 -21.30
C LEU A 93 -22.77 15.70 -19.93
N PRO A 94 -23.25 14.45 -19.83
CA PRO A 94 -23.42 13.76 -18.58
C PRO A 94 -22.05 13.35 -18.02
N LEU A 95 -21.73 13.90 -16.85
CA LEU A 95 -20.49 13.68 -16.13
C LEU A 95 -20.76 13.17 -14.72
N ASP A 96 -19.77 12.52 -14.11
CA ASP A 96 -19.80 12.20 -12.70
C ASP A 96 -20.01 13.49 -11.86
N PRO A 97 -20.82 13.46 -10.78
CA PRO A 97 -21.07 14.65 -9.94
C PRO A 97 -19.82 15.38 -9.46
N LYS A 98 -18.69 14.68 -9.35
CA LYS A 98 -17.40 15.30 -8.99
C LYS A 98 -16.79 16.14 -10.11
N ASP A 99 -17.14 15.83 -11.35
CA ASP A 99 -16.50 16.38 -12.55
C ASP A 99 -17.38 17.43 -13.27
N GLN A 100 -18.66 17.57 -12.88
CA GLN A 100 -19.64 18.47 -13.50
C GLN A 100 -19.20 19.95 -13.52
N ASN A 101 -18.46 20.39 -12.52
CA ASN A 101 -17.99 21.76 -12.40
C ASN A 101 -16.62 22.03 -13.04
N LEU A 102 -15.96 21.02 -13.59
CA LEU A 102 -14.66 21.19 -14.23
C LEU A 102 -14.75 21.88 -15.60
N PRO A 103 -15.66 21.48 -16.51
CA PRO A 103 -15.90 22.24 -17.74
C PRO A 103 -16.71 23.50 -17.43
N ARG A 104 -16.08 24.67 -17.55
CA ARG A 104 -16.70 25.97 -17.29
C ARG A 104 -17.35 26.56 -18.54
N PRO A 105 -18.34 27.44 -18.41
CA PRO A 105 -18.87 28.22 -19.53
C PRO A 105 -17.74 28.92 -20.29
N PHE A 106 -17.86 28.98 -21.61
CA PHE A 106 -16.86 29.47 -22.57
C PHE A 106 -15.58 28.60 -22.66
N GLY A 107 -15.49 27.50 -21.95
CA GLY A 107 -14.40 26.53 -22.09
C GLY A 107 -14.50 25.75 -23.39
N THR A 108 -13.36 25.36 -23.93
CA THR A 108 -13.28 24.46 -25.08
C THR A 108 -12.85 23.09 -24.64
N LEU A 109 -13.39 22.04 -25.26
CA LEU A 109 -13.20 20.66 -24.90
C LEU A 109 -12.79 19.85 -26.12
N LEU A 110 -11.79 18.97 -25.98
CA LEU A 110 -11.35 18.06 -27.03
C LEU A 110 -11.81 16.64 -26.72
N VAL A 111 -12.58 16.05 -27.60
CA VAL A 111 -13.12 14.69 -27.44
C VAL A 111 -12.15 13.68 -28.03
N LYS A 112 -11.59 12.79 -27.21
CA LYS A 112 -10.67 11.75 -27.69
C LYS A 112 -11.44 10.60 -28.39
N GLY A 113 -10.92 10.17 -29.54
CA GLY A 113 -11.46 8.99 -30.22
C GLY A 113 -12.76 9.23 -31.00
N VAL A 114 -13.24 10.49 -31.04
CA VAL A 114 -14.33 10.92 -31.92
C VAL A 114 -13.78 11.94 -32.88
N ASP A 115 -13.88 11.65 -34.18
CA ASP A 115 -13.39 12.52 -35.21
C ASP A 115 -14.36 13.68 -35.47
N GLY A 116 -13.81 14.84 -35.74
CA GLY A 116 -14.55 16.01 -36.18
C GLY A 116 -14.83 15.98 -37.68
N TYR A 117 -15.50 17.01 -38.15
CA TYR A 117 -15.95 17.13 -39.53
C TYR A 117 -15.15 18.21 -40.27
N ALA A 118 -15.22 18.18 -41.59
CA ALA A 118 -14.70 19.25 -42.43
C ALA A 118 -15.44 20.56 -42.17
N GLU A 119 -14.91 21.66 -42.64
CA GLU A 119 -15.49 23.02 -42.41
C GLU A 119 -16.92 23.16 -42.91
N ASP A 120 -17.25 22.47 -43.96
CA ASP A 120 -18.61 22.41 -44.52
C ASP A 120 -19.54 21.45 -43.73
N GLY A 121 -19.03 20.70 -42.76
CA GLY A 121 -19.77 19.75 -41.93
C GLY A 121 -20.28 18.51 -42.66
N SER A 122 -19.85 18.27 -43.91
CA SER A 122 -20.36 17.20 -44.74
C SER A 122 -19.64 15.86 -44.55
N VAL A 123 -18.33 15.90 -44.30
CA VAL A 123 -17.47 14.72 -44.24
C VAL A 123 -16.67 14.67 -42.96
N VAL A 124 -16.60 13.51 -42.34
CA VAL A 124 -15.72 13.25 -41.19
C VAL A 124 -14.27 13.39 -41.62
N THR A 125 -13.47 14.11 -40.83
CA THR A 125 -12.05 14.29 -41.08
C THR A 125 -11.24 13.36 -40.16
N PRO A 126 -10.77 12.20 -40.63
CA PRO A 126 -10.05 11.25 -39.80
C PRO A 126 -8.80 11.86 -39.15
N GLY A 127 -8.61 11.55 -37.87
CA GLY A 127 -7.47 12.02 -37.08
C GLY A 127 -7.57 13.45 -36.56
N LYS A 128 -8.61 14.22 -36.92
CA LYS A 128 -8.92 15.50 -36.29
C LYS A 128 -10.04 15.31 -35.29
N ASN A 129 -9.70 15.34 -34.02
CA ASN A 129 -10.67 15.12 -32.95
C ASN A 129 -11.79 16.18 -32.96
N LEU A 130 -12.97 15.75 -32.52
CA LEU A 130 -14.11 16.63 -32.29
C LEU A 130 -13.78 17.63 -31.16
N MET A 131 -14.08 18.89 -31.39
CA MET A 131 -13.97 19.97 -30.43
C MET A 131 -15.34 20.48 -30.03
N LEU A 132 -15.57 20.61 -28.74
CA LEU A 132 -16.80 21.13 -28.18
C LEU A 132 -16.55 22.49 -27.51
N PHE A 133 -17.59 23.29 -27.44
CA PHE A 133 -17.61 24.54 -26.71
C PHE A 133 -18.71 24.52 -25.67
N VAL A 134 -18.39 24.91 -24.43
CA VAL A 134 -19.34 24.92 -23.30
C VAL A 134 -20.13 26.23 -23.34
N THR A 135 -21.43 26.15 -23.54
CA THR A 135 -22.32 27.31 -23.59
C THR A 135 -22.87 27.70 -22.23
N GLY A 136 -22.95 26.75 -21.30
CA GLY A 136 -23.51 26.96 -19.97
C GLY A 136 -23.64 25.67 -19.20
N GLN A 137 -24.41 25.70 -18.14
CA GLN A 137 -24.76 24.51 -17.34
C GLN A 137 -26.26 24.30 -17.33
N ASP A 138 -26.70 23.05 -17.38
CA ASP A 138 -28.09 22.68 -17.23
C ASP A 138 -28.54 22.81 -15.77
N PRO A 139 -29.59 23.61 -15.47
CA PRO A 139 -30.04 23.85 -14.10
C PRO A 139 -30.55 22.59 -13.39
N ALA A 140 -31.01 21.58 -14.15
CA ALA A 140 -31.58 20.37 -13.56
C ALA A 140 -30.52 19.34 -13.17
N SER A 141 -29.56 19.10 -14.05
CA SER A 141 -28.51 18.09 -13.85
C SER A 141 -27.17 18.66 -13.38
N ASN A 142 -27.02 19.99 -13.41
CA ASN A 142 -25.74 20.68 -13.17
C ASN A 142 -24.61 20.26 -14.14
N CYS A 143 -24.97 19.55 -15.21
CA CYS A 143 -24.02 19.12 -16.23
C CYS A 143 -23.77 20.25 -17.26
N PRO A 144 -22.56 20.32 -17.85
CA PRO A 144 -22.27 21.32 -18.88
C PRO A 144 -23.10 21.07 -20.14
N VAL A 145 -23.59 22.18 -20.72
CA VAL A 145 -24.26 22.19 -22.02
C VAL A 145 -23.24 22.56 -23.08
N VAL A 146 -23.09 21.72 -24.09
CA VAL A 146 -22.06 21.84 -25.11
C VAL A 146 -22.62 22.00 -26.52
N ARG A 147 -21.83 22.67 -27.38
CA ARG A 147 -22.01 22.75 -28.83
C ARG A 147 -20.76 22.22 -29.51
N ALA A 148 -20.91 21.67 -30.71
CA ALA A 148 -19.75 21.28 -31.50
C ALA A 148 -19.18 22.47 -32.23
N VAL A 149 -17.85 22.60 -32.26
CA VAL A 149 -17.11 23.58 -33.03
C VAL A 149 -16.91 23.08 -34.46
N ASN A 150 -16.49 21.81 -34.59
CA ASN A 150 -16.25 21.13 -35.86
C ASN A 150 -17.11 19.87 -35.99
N GLY A 151 -18.40 20.00 -35.75
CA GLY A 151 -19.38 18.92 -35.89
C GLY A 151 -20.05 18.88 -37.28
N PRO A 152 -20.98 17.94 -37.48
CA PRO A 152 -21.78 17.89 -38.70
C PRO A 152 -22.69 19.12 -38.81
N LYS A 153 -22.97 19.55 -40.04
CA LYS A 153 -23.90 20.62 -40.32
C LYS A 153 -25.11 20.05 -41.01
N THR A 154 -26.29 20.59 -40.77
CA THR A 154 -27.52 20.20 -41.43
C THR A 154 -27.52 20.56 -42.91
N THR A 155 -27.00 21.76 -43.21
CA THR A 155 -26.70 22.19 -44.58
C THR A 155 -25.29 22.81 -44.61
N PRO A 156 -24.54 22.69 -45.72
CA PRO A 156 -23.18 23.22 -45.82
C PRO A 156 -23.08 24.75 -45.59
N SER A 157 -24.15 25.48 -45.75
CA SER A 157 -24.25 26.91 -45.53
C SER A 157 -24.55 27.28 -44.08
N ASP A 158 -24.82 26.33 -43.20
CA ASP A 158 -25.10 26.61 -41.81
C ASP A 158 -23.81 27.10 -41.10
N GLU A 159 -23.91 28.14 -40.31
CA GLU A 159 -22.82 28.65 -39.49
C GLU A 159 -22.63 27.82 -38.22
N VAL A 160 -23.61 27.00 -37.85
CA VAL A 160 -23.64 26.26 -36.59
C VAL A 160 -23.57 24.75 -36.84
N SER A 161 -22.69 24.08 -36.11
CA SER A 161 -22.50 22.63 -36.12
C SER A 161 -23.37 21.93 -35.08
N CYS A 162 -23.89 20.76 -35.44
CA CYS A 162 -24.58 19.86 -34.52
C CYS A 162 -23.59 19.01 -33.72
N VAL A 163 -24.00 18.54 -32.55
CA VAL A 163 -23.18 17.63 -31.72
C VAL A 163 -23.38 16.20 -32.28
N PRO A 164 -22.31 15.56 -32.80
CA PRO A 164 -22.37 14.17 -33.24
C PRO A 164 -22.51 13.24 -32.03
N LYS A 165 -22.78 11.99 -32.29
CA LYS A 165 -22.85 10.99 -31.21
C LYS A 165 -21.49 10.77 -30.59
N ILE A 166 -21.40 10.96 -29.24
CA ILE A 166 -20.24 10.69 -28.43
C ILE A 166 -20.60 9.51 -27.52
N PRO A 167 -19.89 8.38 -27.60
CA PRO A 167 -20.19 7.21 -26.78
C PRO A 167 -19.91 7.46 -25.28
N ALA A 168 -20.64 6.76 -24.43
CA ALA A 168 -20.32 6.67 -23.00
C ALA A 168 -18.88 6.18 -22.78
N GLY A 169 -18.23 6.63 -21.72
CA GLY A 169 -16.83 6.27 -21.42
C GLY A 169 -15.79 7.02 -22.25
N THR A 170 -16.20 8.01 -23.07
CA THR A 170 -15.28 8.81 -23.87
C THR A 170 -14.53 9.80 -22.98
N THR A 171 -13.21 9.86 -23.13
CA THR A 171 -12.36 10.84 -22.44
C THR A 171 -12.40 12.19 -23.18
N ILE A 172 -12.67 13.25 -22.46
CA ILE A 172 -12.72 14.62 -22.94
C ILE A 172 -11.66 15.44 -22.23
N ILE A 173 -10.78 16.09 -22.99
CA ILE A 173 -9.73 16.97 -22.47
C ILE A 173 -10.26 18.39 -22.38
N ILE A 174 -10.05 19.03 -21.25
CA ILE A 174 -10.40 20.44 -21.04
C ILE A 174 -9.25 21.30 -21.59
N LEU A 175 -9.60 22.21 -22.47
CA LEU A 175 -8.68 23.18 -23.06
C LEU A 175 -8.93 24.58 -22.47
N ALA A 176 -8.28 25.58 -23.01
CA ALA A 176 -8.50 26.98 -22.62
C ALA A 176 -9.92 27.44 -22.99
N ASN A 177 -10.33 28.56 -22.40
CA ASN A 177 -11.56 29.22 -22.75
C ASN A 177 -11.42 30.02 -24.06
N SER A 178 -12.54 30.28 -24.73
CA SER A 178 -12.65 31.10 -25.91
C SER A 178 -13.75 32.14 -25.69
N LEU A 179 -13.37 33.41 -25.65
CA LEU A 179 -14.26 34.53 -25.31
C LEU A 179 -14.73 35.23 -26.57
N TYR A 180 -15.88 35.88 -26.50
CA TYR A 180 -16.29 36.79 -27.57
C TYR A 180 -15.59 38.16 -27.43
N GLU A 181 -15.54 38.91 -28.51
CA GLU A 181 -14.70 40.12 -28.69
C GLU A 181 -14.78 41.14 -27.54
N THR A 182 -15.94 41.38 -26.98
CA THR A 182 -16.17 42.39 -25.93
C THR A 182 -16.18 41.81 -24.51
N GLN A 183 -16.00 40.52 -24.36
CA GLN A 183 -16.06 39.85 -23.03
C GLN A 183 -14.76 40.06 -22.25
N LYS A 184 -14.88 40.55 -21.02
CA LYS A 184 -13.77 40.79 -20.09
C LYS A 184 -13.85 39.91 -18.84
N GLU A 185 -15.05 39.45 -18.50
CA GLU A 185 -15.29 38.66 -17.29
C GLU A 185 -15.51 37.20 -17.63
N VAL A 186 -14.86 36.34 -16.89
CA VAL A 186 -14.98 34.88 -16.96
C VAL A 186 -15.20 34.36 -15.55
N ASP A 187 -15.97 33.32 -15.39
CA ASP A 187 -16.14 32.64 -14.11
C ASP A 187 -14.76 32.22 -13.58
N PRO A 188 -14.41 32.59 -12.33
CA PRO A 188 -13.10 32.26 -11.80
C PRO A 188 -12.92 30.75 -11.60
N ASP A 189 -11.82 30.21 -12.09
CA ASP A 189 -11.37 28.87 -11.74
C ASP A 189 -10.75 28.92 -10.35
N LEU A 190 -11.53 28.58 -9.35
CA LEU A 190 -11.09 28.61 -7.96
C LEU A 190 -10.72 27.18 -7.54
N ILE A 191 -9.43 26.93 -7.43
CA ILE A 191 -8.91 25.69 -6.86
C ILE A 191 -8.92 25.83 -5.35
N VAL A 192 -9.81 25.09 -4.69
CA VAL A 192 -9.93 25.14 -3.23
C VAL A 192 -9.02 24.09 -2.61
N PRO A 193 -8.12 24.49 -1.69
CA PRO A 193 -7.30 23.54 -0.97
C PRO A 193 -8.16 22.51 -0.22
N GLN A 194 -7.85 21.23 -0.38
CA GLN A 194 -8.55 20.15 0.34
C GLN A 194 -7.84 19.87 1.66
N PRO A 195 -8.56 19.87 2.80
CA PRO A 195 -7.98 19.54 4.08
C PRO A 195 -7.80 18.01 4.21
N THR A 196 -6.64 17.60 4.64
CA THR A 196 -6.35 16.21 5.02
C THR A 196 -6.01 16.18 6.50
N LYS A 197 -6.71 15.35 7.28
CA LYS A 197 -6.46 15.17 8.70
C LYS A 197 -5.48 14.05 8.95
N VAL A 198 -4.50 14.33 9.80
CA VAL A 198 -3.49 13.36 10.24
C VAL A 198 -3.57 13.26 11.76
N TYR A 199 -3.72 12.04 12.28
CA TYR A 199 -3.66 11.76 13.70
C TYR A 199 -2.28 11.26 14.09
N LEU A 200 -1.71 11.85 15.14
CA LEU A 200 -0.43 11.42 15.68
C LEU A 200 -0.64 10.31 16.70
N GLN A 201 0.06 9.23 16.55
CA GLN A 201 -0.04 8.08 17.46
C GLN A 201 1.05 8.14 18.52
N LYS A 202 0.66 8.00 19.78
CA LYS A 202 1.60 7.81 20.88
C LYS A 202 2.03 6.35 20.92
N ARG A 203 3.31 6.12 20.69
CA ARG A 203 3.92 4.78 20.71
C ARG A 203 4.93 4.70 21.83
N GLY A 204 5.04 3.55 22.47
CA GLY A 204 5.99 3.35 23.54
C GLY A 204 6.38 1.91 23.72
N MET A 205 7.51 1.70 24.33
CA MET A 205 7.92 0.41 24.86
C MET A 205 8.42 0.57 26.28
N ASN A 206 8.21 -0.45 27.09
CA ASN A 206 8.73 -0.53 28.44
C ASN A 206 9.43 -1.88 28.62
N GLN A 207 10.49 -1.85 29.41
CA GLN A 207 11.22 -3.00 29.85
C GLN A 207 11.43 -2.89 31.35
N VAL A 208 11.07 -3.92 32.08
CA VAL A 208 11.27 -4.00 33.53
C VAL A 208 12.30 -5.09 33.80
N VAL A 209 13.35 -4.75 34.54
CA VAL A 209 14.39 -5.69 34.94
C VAL A 209 14.52 -5.59 36.45
N SER A 210 14.42 -6.74 37.16
CA SER A 210 14.61 -6.81 38.61
C SER A 210 16.09 -6.75 39.00
N ASP A 211 16.34 -6.11 40.13
CA ASP A 211 17.70 -6.04 40.66
C ASP A 211 18.27 -7.45 40.99
N TYR A 212 17.37 -8.36 41.38
CA TYR A 212 17.72 -9.76 41.58
C TYR A 212 18.28 -10.40 40.30
N PHE A 213 17.62 -10.20 39.14
CA PHE A 213 18.08 -10.72 37.85
C PHE A 213 19.46 -10.12 37.48
N GLU A 214 19.73 -8.87 37.79
CA GLU A 214 21.02 -8.26 37.49
C GLU A 214 22.16 -8.83 38.36
N SER A 215 21.88 -9.13 39.62
CA SER A 215 22.87 -9.64 40.59
C SER A 215 23.25 -11.10 40.37
N GLN A 216 22.42 -11.91 39.67
CA GLN A 216 22.67 -13.33 39.45
C GLN A 216 23.78 -13.59 38.43
N LYS A 217 24.64 -14.58 38.75
CA LYS A 217 25.60 -15.11 37.75
C LYS A 217 24.81 -15.80 36.62
N LYS A 218 24.97 -15.28 35.43
CA LYS A 218 24.25 -15.78 34.24
C LYS A 218 25.09 -16.84 33.54
N ARG A 219 24.39 -17.86 33.02
CA ARG A 219 25.00 -18.95 32.27
C ARG A 219 25.46 -18.53 30.89
N ILE A 220 24.75 -17.53 30.30
CA ILE A 220 25.06 -16.89 29.02
C ILE A 220 25.15 -15.36 29.21
N PRO A 221 25.84 -14.61 28.34
CA PRO A 221 26.00 -13.16 28.46
C PRO A 221 24.67 -12.40 28.15
N PHE A 222 23.59 -12.74 28.87
CA PHE A 222 22.29 -12.10 28.73
C PHE A 222 22.17 -10.95 29.74
N SER A 223 22.58 -9.76 29.31
CA SER A 223 22.59 -8.54 30.11
C SER A 223 21.37 -7.65 29.88
N LYS A 224 21.15 -6.68 30.80
CA LYS A 224 20.14 -5.63 30.64
C LYS A 224 20.31 -4.86 29.34
N ALA A 225 21.56 -4.65 28.88
CA ALA A 225 21.85 -3.97 27.63
C ALA A 225 21.30 -4.75 26.41
N ILE A 226 21.52 -6.07 26.37
CA ILE A 226 21.02 -6.93 25.30
C ILE A 226 19.48 -6.97 25.27
N ILE A 227 18.86 -7.06 26.46
CA ILE A 227 17.40 -6.99 26.57
C ILE A 227 16.86 -5.65 26.03
N ALA A 228 17.53 -4.54 26.37
CA ALA A 228 17.15 -3.21 25.89
C ALA A 228 17.31 -3.10 24.37
N GLU A 229 18.39 -3.60 23.81
CA GLU A 229 18.66 -3.61 22.37
C GLU A 229 17.56 -4.39 21.60
N GLN A 230 17.22 -5.60 22.08
CA GLN A 230 16.16 -6.40 21.48
C GLN A 230 14.79 -5.73 21.60
N ALA A 231 14.50 -5.08 22.72
CA ALA A 231 13.26 -4.34 22.91
C ALA A 231 13.16 -3.13 21.95
N ILE A 232 14.26 -2.39 21.75
CA ILE A 232 14.35 -1.29 20.79
C ILE A 232 14.15 -1.79 19.35
N ALA A 233 14.83 -2.88 18.98
CA ALA A 233 14.68 -3.49 17.66
C ALA A 233 13.23 -3.91 17.39
N ASN A 234 12.58 -4.55 18.36
CA ASN A 234 11.17 -4.93 18.27
C ASN A 234 10.23 -3.72 18.21
N PHE A 235 10.52 -2.65 18.95
CA PHE A 235 9.77 -1.40 18.88
C PHE A 235 9.85 -0.77 17.48
N LYS A 236 11.04 -0.72 16.87
CA LYS A 236 11.23 -0.25 15.49
C LYS A 236 10.44 -1.07 14.49
N VAL A 237 10.49 -2.42 14.57
CA VAL A 237 9.75 -3.30 13.67
C VAL A 237 8.24 -3.11 13.78
N LYS A 238 7.71 -3.04 15.02
CA LYS A 238 6.29 -2.76 15.25
C LYS A 238 5.90 -1.37 14.75
N GLY A 239 6.77 -0.37 14.96
CA GLY A 239 6.59 0.98 14.46
C GLY A 239 6.50 1.00 12.94
N ASN A 240 7.43 0.32 12.25
CA ASN A 240 7.44 0.24 10.79
C ASN A 240 6.15 -0.41 10.23
N ARG A 241 5.65 -1.48 10.87
CA ARG A 241 4.36 -2.08 10.50
C ARG A 241 3.19 -1.11 10.63
N THR A 242 3.17 -0.32 11.71
CA THR A 242 2.14 0.70 11.93
C THR A 242 2.23 1.81 10.87
N LEU A 243 3.43 2.25 10.50
CA LEU A 243 3.64 3.24 9.45
C LEU A 243 3.18 2.77 8.08
N TRP A 244 3.16 1.44 7.82
CA TRP A 244 2.62 0.88 6.58
C TRP A 244 1.11 0.65 6.63
N ALA A 245 0.61 -0.06 7.66
CA ALA A 245 -0.73 -0.66 7.68
C ALA A 245 -1.70 0.00 8.66
N GLY A 246 -1.28 0.97 9.46
CA GLY A 246 -2.13 1.66 10.43
C GLY A 246 -3.40 2.23 9.79
N ARG A 247 -4.48 2.33 10.56
CA ARG A 247 -5.69 3.04 10.14
C ARG A 247 -5.91 4.25 11.02
N ALA A 248 -6.26 5.36 10.38
CA ALA A 248 -6.60 6.59 11.10
C ALA A 248 -7.80 6.38 12.01
N GLY A 249 -7.68 6.80 13.24
CA GLY A 249 -8.77 6.67 14.19
C GLY A 249 -8.59 7.50 15.46
N LYS A 250 -9.69 7.92 16.02
CA LYS A 250 -9.77 8.62 17.31
C LYS A 250 -10.92 8.04 18.10
N PHE A 251 -10.65 7.54 19.29
CA PHE A 251 -11.68 7.01 20.18
C PHE A 251 -11.40 7.35 21.63
N LYS A 252 -12.44 7.30 22.46
CA LYS A 252 -12.34 7.49 23.91
C LYS A 252 -12.24 6.14 24.58
N MET A 253 -11.36 6.04 25.57
CA MET A 253 -11.19 4.87 26.40
C MET A 253 -11.18 5.27 27.87
N SER A 254 -11.87 4.50 28.72
CA SER A 254 -11.81 4.68 30.16
C SER A 254 -10.53 4.05 30.70
N VAL A 255 -9.70 4.85 31.34
CA VAL A 255 -8.45 4.39 31.97
C VAL A 255 -8.63 4.41 33.47
N PRO A 256 -8.33 3.30 34.19
CA PRO A 256 -8.40 3.27 35.64
C PRO A 256 -7.58 4.42 36.24
N LYS A 257 -8.14 5.09 37.24
CA LYS A 257 -7.58 6.25 37.96
C LYS A 257 -7.43 7.55 37.16
N MET A 258 -7.59 7.54 35.80
CA MET A 258 -7.39 8.72 34.95
C MET A 258 -8.65 9.18 34.19
N GLY A 259 -9.77 8.44 34.32
CA GLY A 259 -11.01 8.76 33.62
C GLY A 259 -10.96 8.52 32.11
N MET A 260 -11.78 9.26 31.38
CA MET A 260 -11.87 9.11 29.91
C MET A 260 -10.71 9.81 29.21
N GLN A 261 -9.94 9.04 28.45
CA GLN A 261 -8.78 9.51 27.67
C GLN A 261 -9.00 9.28 26.17
N TYR A 262 -8.48 10.18 25.34
CA TYR A 262 -8.46 9.99 23.90
C TYR A 262 -7.26 9.13 23.47
N VAL A 263 -7.52 8.17 22.61
CA VAL A 263 -6.51 7.37 21.93
C VAL A 263 -6.54 7.73 20.45
N TYR A 264 -5.37 8.01 19.90
CA TYR A 264 -5.16 8.38 18.51
C TYR A 264 -4.38 7.28 17.80
N CYS A 265 -4.84 6.86 16.63
CA CYS A 265 -4.16 5.94 15.75
C CYS A 265 -3.78 6.67 14.47
N THR A 266 -2.53 6.54 14.04
CA THR A 266 -2.04 7.16 12.80
C THR A 266 -2.45 6.36 11.57
N GLU A 267 -2.60 7.04 10.45
CA GLU A 267 -2.82 6.41 9.16
C GLU A 267 -1.51 5.92 8.57
N GLY A 268 -1.49 4.66 8.15
CA GLY A 268 -0.36 4.07 7.47
C GLY A 268 -0.21 4.59 6.04
N LEU A 269 1.02 4.53 5.54
CA LEU A 269 1.36 5.05 4.22
C LEU A 269 0.51 4.41 3.12
N ARG A 270 0.20 3.10 3.21
CA ARG A 270 -0.64 2.37 2.23
C ARG A 270 -1.96 3.09 1.92
N TRP A 271 -2.57 3.71 2.89
CA TRP A 271 -3.90 4.33 2.77
C TRP A 271 -3.85 5.80 2.37
N GLN A 272 -2.66 6.40 2.30
CA GLN A 272 -2.46 7.79 1.91
C GLN A 272 -2.23 7.95 0.40
N PHE A 273 -2.00 6.86 -0.34
CA PHE A 273 -1.84 6.89 -1.78
C PHE A 273 -3.13 7.26 -2.48
N LYS A 274 -3.07 8.21 -3.39
CA LYS A 274 -4.20 8.65 -4.23
C LYS A 274 -4.27 7.91 -5.56
N ARG A 275 -3.13 7.34 -6.00
CA ARG A 275 -3.02 6.57 -7.24
C ARG A 275 -2.69 5.12 -6.88
N GLU A 276 -3.42 4.21 -7.51
CA GLU A 276 -3.20 2.78 -7.34
C GLU A 276 -3.07 2.12 -8.71
N LEU A 277 -2.02 1.33 -8.89
CA LEU A 277 -1.78 0.55 -10.09
C LEU A 277 -2.00 -0.92 -9.76
N GLN A 278 -3.04 -1.50 -10.34
CA GLN A 278 -3.25 -2.94 -10.30
C GLN A 278 -2.25 -3.61 -11.25
N HIS A 279 -1.44 -4.51 -10.70
CA HIS A 279 -0.45 -5.25 -11.45
C HIS A 279 -0.73 -6.75 -11.37
N SER A 280 -0.74 -7.42 -12.51
CA SER A 280 -0.83 -8.87 -12.61
C SER A 280 0.24 -9.42 -13.55
N GLY A 281 0.69 -10.64 -13.31
CA GLY A 281 1.69 -11.32 -14.11
C GLY A 281 3.11 -10.77 -13.91
N LYS A 282 4.04 -11.19 -14.75
CA LYS A 282 5.46 -10.82 -14.66
C LYS A 282 5.71 -9.37 -15.04
N TRP A 283 6.70 -8.77 -14.39
CA TRP A 283 7.22 -7.48 -14.81
C TRP A 283 7.94 -7.59 -16.16
N THR A 284 7.80 -6.57 -16.98
CA THR A 284 8.47 -6.41 -18.27
C THR A 284 9.07 -5.01 -18.35
N VAL A 285 9.95 -4.79 -19.31
CA VAL A 285 10.57 -3.47 -19.54
C VAL A 285 9.50 -2.42 -19.86
N GLU A 286 8.52 -2.78 -20.69
CA GLU A 286 7.43 -1.85 -21.04
C GLU A 286 6.61 -1.44 -19.81
N LYS A 287 6.34 -2.36 -18.88
CA LYS A 287 5.63 -2.05 -17.63
C LYS A 287 6.44 -1.12 -16.74
N ILE A 288 7.77 -1.27 -16.69
CA ILE A 288 8.67 -0.39 -15.92
C ILE A 288 8.70 1.01 -16.56
N ILE A 289 8.78 1.11 -17.88
CA ILE A 289 8.71 2.38 -18.60
C ILE A 289 7.34 3.05 -18.38
N ALA A 290 6.26 2.27 -18.46
CA ALA A 290 4.90 2.79 -18.21
C ALA A 290 4.74 3.31 -16.77
N LEU A 291 5.31 2.60 -15.78
CA LEU A 291 5.34 3.04 -14.38
C LEU A 291 6.11 4.36 -14.23
N ALA A 292 7.31 4.45 -14.83
CA ALA A 292 8.11 5.67 -14.85
C ALA A 292 7.33 6.82 -15.50
N LYS A 293 6.74 6.60 -16.66
CA LYS A 293 5.90 7.58 -17.34
C LYS A 293 4.74 8.04 -16.48
N MET A 294 4.05 7.11 -15.80
CA MET A 294 2.90 7.43 -14.95
C MET A 294 3.30 8.27 -13.73
N PHE A 295 4.46 7.98 -13.12
CA PHE A 295 4.94 8.71 -11.96
C PHE A 295 5.47 10.10 -12.34
N PHE A 296 6.30 10.18 -13.39
CA PHE A 296 6.98 11.42 -13.80
C PHE A 296 6.15 12.30 -14.75
N THR A 297 4.88 11.97 -15.00
CA THR A 297 3.97 12.79 -15.77
C THR A 297 3.16 13.67 -14.82
N GLY A 298 3.24 14.98 -14.97
CA GLY A 298 2.54 15.98 -14.16
C GLY A 298 3.40 17.20 -13.92
N GLU A 299 2.80 18.25 -13.41
CA GLU A 299 3.50 19.43 -12.94
C GLU A 299 4.03 19.15 -11.51
N ASP A 300 5.17 19.69 -11.13
CA ASP A 300 5.75 19.56 -9.79
C ASP A 300 6.04 18.11 -9.32
N VAL A 301 6.54 17.27 -10.22
CA VAL A 301 6.96 15.89 -9.90
C VAL A 301 8.44 15.87 -9.54
N PRO A 302 8.85 15.11 -8.51
CA PRO A 302 10.27 14.94 -8.16
C PRO A 302 11.02 14.25 -9.30
N LYS A 303 12.31 14.56 -9.45
CA LYS A 303 13.17 13.95 -10.50
C LYS A 303 13.59 12.51 -10.18
N THR A 304 13.51 12.14 -8.91
CA THR A 304 13.90 10.82 -8.41
C THR A 304 12.74 10.22 -7.63
N ALA A 305 12.42 8.97 -7.90
CA ALA A 305 11.42 8.20 -7.19
C ALA A 305 12.08 7.06 -6.43
N LEU A 306 11.61 6.77 -5.22
CA LEU A 306 12.01 5.61 -4.44
C LEU A 306 10.91 4.55 -4.51
N LEU A 307 11.26 3.36 -5.02
CA LEU A 307 10.41 2.19 -5.01
C LEU A 307 10.75 1.31 -3.81
N LEU A 308 9.85 1.26 -2.84
CA LEU A 308 9.89 0.30 -1.74
C LEU A 308 9.03 -0.89 -2.10
N ALA A 309 9.62 -2.07 -2.26
CA ALA A 309 8.90 -3.23 -2.77
C ALA A 309 9.14 -4.49 -1.96
N GLY A 310 8.15 -5.39 -1.98
CA GLY A 310 8.22 -6.72 -1.40
C GLY A 310 9.10 -7.68 -2.21
N LYS A 311 9.43 -8.83 -1.62
CA LYS A 311 10.39 -9.80 -2.17
C LYS A 311 9.99 -10.33 -3.55
N ASN A 312 8.71 -10.72 -3.74
CA ASN A 312 8.25 -11.34 -4.99
C ASN A 312 8.22 -10.32 -6.14
N MET A 313 7.82 -9.08 -5.85
CA MET A 313 7.87 -8.00 -6.83
C MET A 313 9.31 -7.74 -7.28
N LEU A 314 10.27 -7.71 -6.35
CA LEU A 314 11.69 -7.52 -6.66
C LEU A 314 12.26 -8.69 -7.46
N GLU A 315 11.90 -9.92 -7.10
CA GLU A 315 12.32 -11.12 -7.86
C GLU A 315 11.81 -11.03 -9.30
N SER A 316 10.54 -10.69 -9.50
CA SER A 316 9.95 -10.54 -10.83
C SER A 316 10.65 -9.44 -11.65
N ILE A 317 11.03 -8.32 -11.01
CA ILE A 317 11.79 -7.23 -11.66
C ILE A 317 13.22 -7.69 -12.02
N GLN A 318 13.89 -8.45 -11.15
CA GLN A 318 15.24 -8.97 -11.42
C GLN A 318 15.28 -10.00 -12.57
N CYS A 319 14.17 -10.71 -12.78
CA CYS A 319 14.05 -11.66 -13.89
C CYS A 319 13.79 -11.01 -15.24
N VAL A 320 13.66 -9.69 -15.32
CA VAL A 320 13.44 -8.96 -16.57
C VAL A 320 14.73 -8.93 -17.40
N ASP A 321 14.63 -9.29 -18.67
CA ASP A 321 15.76 -9.24 -19.61
C ASP A 321 15.98 -7.81 -20.15
N PHE A 322 16.87 -7.09 -19.50
CA PHE A 322 17.25 -5.73 -19.91
C PHE A 322 18.26 -5.67 -21.05
N SER A 323 18.83 -6.81 -21.46
CA SER A 323 19.89 -6.85 -22.50
C SER A 323 19.41 -6.36 -23.87
N LYS A 324 18.11 -6.49 -24.14
CA LYS A 324 17.46 -6.05 -25.39
C LYS A 324 16.99 -4.59 -25.37
N HIS A 325 17.13 -3.91 -24.24
CA HIS A 325 16.59 -2.58 -23.99
C HIS A 325 17.67 -1.66 -23.42
N PRO A 326 18.65 -1.22 -24.25
CA PRO A 326 19.75 -0.37 -23.82
C PRO A 326 19.32 1.04 -23.39
N GLU A 327 18.07 1.41 -23.61
CA GLU A 327 17.47 2.66 -23.19
C GLU A 327 17.25 2.75 -21.67
N ILE A 328 17.22 1.60 -20.96
CA ILE A 328 17.20 1.57 -19.51
C ILE A 328 18.60 1.20 -19.01
N GLN A 329 19.24 2.14 -18.32
CA GLN A 329 20.52 1.90 -17.69
C GLN A 329 20.31 1.53 -16.22
N ILE A 330 20.93 0.44 -15.80
CA ILE A 330 20.90 -0.03 -14.43
C ILE A 330 22.24 0.28 -13.78
N SER A 331 22.22 0.97 -12.66
CA SER A 331 23.41 1.24 -11.86
C SER A 331 23.14 0.94 -10.38
N THR A 332 24.22 0.54 -9.69
CA THR A 332 24.17 0.45 -8.22
C THR A 332 24.77 1.71 -7.63
N LYS A 333 24.04 2.36 -6.76
CA LYS A 333 24.40 3.66 -6.20
C LYS A 333 24.16 3.65 -4.69
N THR A 334 25.00 4.35 -3.96
CA THR A 334 24.67 4.72 -2.57
C THR A 334 23.93 6.05 -2.60
N ASN A 335 22.66 6.05 -2.19
CA ASN A 335 21.83 7.24 -2.22
C ASN A 335 22.15 8.19 -1.04
N SER A 336 21.48 9.35 -0.99
CA SER A 336 21.60 10.34 0.08
C SER A 336 21.29 9.77 1.47
N LEU A 337 20.56 8.67 1.54
CA LEU A 337 20.20 7.96 2.76
C LEU A 337 21.31 7.00 3.24
N GLY A 338 22.39 6.84 2.47
CA GLY A 338 23.45 5.88 2.75
C GLY A 338 23.05 4.42 2.45
N TRP A 339 21.96 4.21 1.71
CA TRP A 339 21.55 2.89 1.26
C TRP A 339 22.21 2.55 -0.08
N THR A 340 22.62 1.31 -0.21
CA THR A 340 22.94 0.75 -1.52
C THR A 340 21.62 0.39 -2.20
N VAL A 341 21.30 1.10 -3.29
CA VAL A 341 20.06 0.94 -4.07
C VAL A 341 20.40 0.59 -5.51
N THR A 342 19.53 -0.16 -6.14
CA THR A 342 19.54 -0.34 -7.59
C THR A 342 18.81 0.83 -8.21
N ASN A 343 19.46 1.56 -9.11
CA ASN A 343 18.89 2.71 -9.79
C ASN A 343 18.60 2.35 -11.25
N PHE A 344 17.36 2.60 -11.66
CA PHE A 344 16.92 2.51 -13.05
C PHE A 344 16.84 3.91 -13.62
N HIS A 345 17.75 4.18 -14.58
CA HIS A 345 17.73 5.43 -15.33
C HIS A 345 16.79 5.28 -16.52
N THR A 346 15.74 6.06 -16.53
CA THR A 346 14.80 6.14 -17.65
C THR A 346 14.81 7.56 -18.24
N VAL A 347 14.28 7.72 -19.45
CA VAL A 347 14.14 9.04 -20.09
C VAL A 347 13.24 9.99 -19.27
N PHE A 348 12.33 9.44 -18.48
CA PHE A 348 11.38 10.22 -17.66
C PHE A 348 11.98 10.64 -16.31
N GLY A 349 12.91 9.87 -15.76
CA GLY A 349 13.52 10.10 -14.46
C GLY A 349 14.14 8.84 -13.89
N ASP A 350 14.67 8.97 -12.68
CA ASP A 350 15.39 7.91 -11.98
C ASP A 350 14.50 7.22 -10.95
N ILE A 351 14.51 5.88 -10.95
CA ILE A 351 13.80 5.05 -9.96
C ILE A 351 14.83 4.31 -9.13
N GLU A 352 14.94 4.65 -7.86
CA GLU A 352 15.76 3.96 -6.87
C GLU A 352 14.94 2.82 -6.24
N ILE A 353 15.46 1.60 -6.26
CA ILE A 353 14.76 0.42 -5.75
C ILE A 353 15.40 -0.05 -4.45
N LYS A 354 14.57 -0.23 -3.43
CA LYS A 354 14.94 -0.78 -2.13
C LYS A 354 13.94 -1.82 -1.67
N ARG A 355 14.43 -2.93 -1.12
CA ARG A 355 13.58 -3.92 -0.48
C ARG A 355 12.98 -3.38 0.82
N GLU A 356 11.70 -3.66 1.05
CA GLU A 356 10.99 -3.38 2.29
C GLU A 356 10.45 -4.70 2.90
N PRO A 357 11.18 -5.31 3.83
CA PRO A 357 10.79 -6.60 4.43
C PRO A 357 9.46 -6.57 5.20
N THR A 358 9.02 -5.39 5.60
CA THR A 358 7.74 -5.25 6.31
C THR A 358 6.56 -5.54 5.39
N LEU A 359 6.64 -5.24 4.10
CA LEU A 359 5.61 -5.59 3.13
C LEU A 359 5.43 -7.11 3.05
N ASP A 360 6.55 -7.87 3.07
CA ASP A 360 6.50 -9.33 3.08
C ASP A 360 5.76 -9.88 4.30
N ARG A 361 5.99 -9.27 5.48
CA ARG A 361 5.35 -9.66 6.74
C ARG A 361 3.88 -9.25 6.85
N LEU A 362 3.44 -8.28 6.05
CA LEU A 362 2.05 -7.82 5.97
C LEU A 362 1.24 -8.59 4.90
N GLY A 363 1.86 -9.52 4.17
CA GLY A 363 1.22 -10.26 3.08
C GLY A 363 1.22 -9.52 1.75
N TRP A 364 1.96 -8.41 1.61
CA TRP A 364 2.06 -7.59 0.41
C TRP A 364 3.38 -7.83 -0.36
N SER A 365 3.79 -9.09 -0.45
CA SER A 365 5.07 -9.46 -1.09
C SER A 365 5.14 -9.13 -2.58
N ASN A 366 3.99 -9.10 -3.28
CA ASN A 366 3.87 -8.75 -4.69
C ASN A 366 3.65 -7.26 -4.92
N SER A 367 3.50 -6.49 -3.85
CA SER A 367 3.14 -5.08 -3.90
C SER A 367 4.34 -4.18 -3.63
N GLY A 368 4.21 -2.92 -3.99
CA GLY A 368 5.24 -1.92 -3.75
C GLY A 368 4.67 -0.50 -3.73
N ALA A 369 5.49 0.42 -3.23
CA ALA A 369 5.16 1.84 -3.12
C ALA A 369 6.21 2.67 -3.85
N LEU A 370 5.78 3.43 -4.84
CA LEU A 370 6.62 4.40 -5.55
C LEU A 370 6.36 5.79 -4.98
N ILE A 371 7.36 6.36 -4.32
CA ILE A 371 7.24 7.60 -3.57
C ILE A 371 8.33 8.61 -3.95
N GLY A 372 8.03 9.91 -3.83
CA GLY A 372 9.02 10.97 -3.83
C GLY A 372 9.48 11.25 -2.39
N GLU A 373 10.77 11.10 -2.12
CA GLU A 373 11.31 11.24 -0.76
C GLU A 373 11.09 12.63 -0.18
N ASP A 374 11.17 13.67 -1.00
CA ASP A 374 11.02 15.08 -0.63
C ASP A 374 9.57 15.45 -0.25
N ARG A 375 8.61 14.58 -0.54
CA ARG A 375 7.19 14.78 -0.25
C ARG A 375 6.73 14.12 1.05
N LEU A 376 7.61 13.42 1.74
CA LEU A 376 7.33 12.86 3.07
C LEU A 376 7.52 13.92 4.15
N VAL A 377 6.57 13.98 5.09
CA VAL A 377 6.59 14.89 6.23
C VAL A 377 6.40 14.11 7.52
N HIS A 378 7.33 14.28 8.44
CA HIS A 378 7.29 13.70 9.77
C HIS A 378 6.73 14.73 10.77
N TYR A 379 5.47 14.57 11.16
CA TYR A 379 4.85 15.36 12.21
C TYR A 379 5.21 14.81 13.58
N VAL A 380 5.71 15.66 14.47
CA VAL A 380 6.17 15.28 15.80
C VAL A 380 5.51 16.18 16.86
N TYR A 381 4.69 15.58 17.71
CA TYR A 381 4.15 16.25 18.90
C TYR A 381 5.14 16.15 20.06
N SER A 382 5.60 14.93 20.38
CA SER A 382 6.67 14.68 21.35
C SER A 382 7.76 13.85 20.68
N ALA A 383 8.97 14.38 20.70
CA ALA A 383 10.14 13.69 20.20
C ALA A 383 10.34 12.37 20.96
N GLU A 384 11.07 11.45 20.33
CA GLU A 384 11.54 10.25 21.01
C GLU A 384 12.36 10.64 22.25
N HIS A 385 11.95 10.13 23.38
CA HIS A 385 12.68 10.30 24.63
C HIS A 385 12.68 8.98 25.40
N SER A 386 13.82 8.68 25.99
CA SER A 386 13.99 7.57 26.91
C SER A 386 13.73 8.02 28.35
N PHE A 387 13.22 7.12 29.15
CA PHE A 387 13.09 7.30 30.58
C PHE A 387 13.56 6.06 31.35
N SER A 388 14.01 6.28 32.58
CA SER A 388 14.44 5.20 33.46
C SER A 388 13.94 5.52 34.86
N ASP A 389 12.97 4.73 35.34
CA ASP A 389 12.32 4.92 36.62
C ASP A 389 12.42 3.65 37.46
N ARG A 390 12.52 3.79 38.80
CA ARG A 390 12.27 2.68 39.71
C ARG A 390 10.78 2.37 39.76
N VAL A 391 10.43 1.08 39.72
CA VAL A 391 9.03 0.67 39.88
C VAL A 391 8.65 0.86 41.34
N GLU A 392 7.56 1.60 41.60
CA GLU A 392 7.08 1.86 42.95
C GLU A 392 6.64 0.54 43.61
N GLY A 393 7.19 0.25 44.79
CA GLY A 393 6.87 -0.98 45.54
C GLY A 393 7.60 -2.25 45.07
N GLU A 394 8.51 -2.19 44.09
CA GLU A 394 9.25 -3.33 43.57
C GLU A 394 10.77 -3.01 43.49
N GLU A 395 11.62 -4.01 43.73
CA GLU A 395 13.06 -3.94 43.45
C GLU A 395 13.31 -4.17 41.97
N ALA A 396 12.88 -3.24 41.12
CA ALA A 396 13.03 -3.31 39.68
C ALA A 396 13.19 -1.94 39.06
N THR A 397 13.95 -1.88 37.97
CA THR A 397 14.11 -0.69 37.14
C THR A 397 13.32 -0.83 35.87
N ARG A 398 12.47 0.16 35.58
CA ARG A 398 11.73 0.26 34.32
C ARG A 398 12.44 1.25 33.41
N ASN A 399 12.86 0.76 32.24
CA ASN A 399 13.35 1.60 31.16
C ASN A 399 12.32 1.62 30.03
N GLY A 400 12.16 2.75 29.39
CA GLY A 400 11.22 2.86 28.28
C GLY A 400 11.58 3.94 27.29
N ILE A 401 10.93 3.87 26.14
CA ILE A 401 10.99 4.87 25.09
C ILE A 401 9.56 5.26 24.77
N LEU A 402 9.34 6.55 24.62
CA LEU A 402 8.07 7.12 24.21
C LEU A 402 8.31 8.04 23.00
N ILE A 403 7.39 7.98 22.03
CA ILE A 403 7.34 8.88 20.89
C ILE A 403 5.87 9.18 20.56
N TRP A 404 5.61 10.39 20.08
CA TRP A 404 4.28 10.77 19.63
C TRP A 404 4.39 11.47 18.29
N ASP A 405 4.13 10.74 17.21
CA ASP A 405 4.42 11.16 15.85
C ASP A 405 3.45 10.58 14.82
N ALA A 406 3.56 11.07 13.59
CA ALA A 406 2.90 10.54 12.40
C ALA A 406 3.72 10.82 11.15
N LEU A 407 3.58 9.96 10.15
CA LEU A 407 4.12 10.16 8.81
C LEU A 407 2.99 10.56 7.86
N ALA A 408 3.20 11.65 7.13
CA ALA A 408 2.27 12.10 6.11
C ALA A 408 2.93 12.16 4.73
N LEU A 409 2.18 11.75 3.72
CA LEU A 409 2.57 11.82 2.32
C LEU A 409 1.86 13.00 1.67
N LYS A 410 2.61 13.93 1.08
CA LYS A 410 2.07 15.11 0.41
C LYS A 410 2.19 14.98 -1.11
N GLY A 411 1.15 15.43 -1.80
CA GLY A 411 1.06 15.39 -3.25
C GLY A 411 0.31 14.17 -3.78
N SER A 412 0.09 14.16 -5.08
CA SER A 412 -0.72 13.14 -5.78
C SER A 412 0.10 12.27 -6.73
N CYS A 413 1.41 12.52 -6.87
CA CYS A 413 2.27 11.77 -7.80
C CYS A 413 2.56 10.33 -7.37
N HIS A 414 2.38 10.03 -6.09
CA HIS A 414 2.74 8.74 -5.49
C HIS A 414 1.80 7.62 -5.94
N ILE A 415 2.39 6.44 -6.16
CA ILE A 415 1.66 5.29 -6.69
C ILE A 415 1.84 4.10 -5.74
N TRP A 416 0.74 3.52 -5.31
CA TRP A 416 0.74 2.17 -4.75
C TRP A 416 0.60 1.16 -5.88
N ILE A 417 1.48 0.18 -5.91
CA ILE A 417 1.44 -0.92 -6.88
C ILE A 417 0.87 -2.11 -6.13
N ASP A 418 -0.34 -2.51 -6.53
CA ASP A 418 -1.03 -3.64 -5.93
C ASP A 418 -0.85 -4.89 -6.79
N GLY A 419 -0.12 -5.86 -6.26
CA GLY A 419 0.14 -7.15 -6.90
C GLY A 419 -0.72 -8.29 -6.34
N GLU A 420 -1.77 -8.00 -5.56
CA GLU A 420 -2.61 -9.02 -4.91
C GLU A 420 -3.42 -9.87 -5.91
N GLY A 421 -3.46 -9.50 -7.20
CA GLY A 421 -4.02 -10.33 -8.26
C GLY A 421 -3.19 -11.55 -8.65
N GLU A 422 -1.98 -11.70 -8.10
CA GLU A 422 -1.14 -12.88 -8.31
C GLU A 422 -1.31 -13.88 -7.15
N THR A 423 -1.60 -15.12 -7.49
CA THR A 423 -1.53 -16.24 -6.56
C THR A 423 -0.17 -16.25 -5.86
N PRO A 424 -0.09 -16.28 -4.53
CA PRO A 424 1.19 -16.41 -3.84
C PRO A 424 1.92 -17.64 -4.34
N THR A 425 3.12 -17.47 -4.90
CA THR A 425 3.97 -18.57 -5.37
C THR A 425 4.60 -19.38 -4.24
N ASP A 426 4.36 -19.02 -2.99
CA ASP A 426 4.94 -19.63 -1.79
C ASP A 426 4.17 -20.84 -1.25
N GLY A 427 3.46 -21.60 -2.10
CA GLY A 427 2.84 -22.88 -1.69
C GLY A 427 1.62 -22.76 -0.75
N VAL A 428 1.23 -21.56 -0.37
CA VAL A 428 -0.03 -21.32 0.31
C VAL A 428 -1.08 -21.12 -0.77
N SER A 429 -1.80 -22.16 -1.06
CA SER A 429 -2.94 -22.11 -1.98
C SER A 429 -3.97 -21.14 -1.41
N ALA A 430 -4.08 -19.95 -2.01
CA ALA A 430 -5.17 -19.05 -1.69
C ALA A 430 -6.48 -19.73 -2.03
N TYR A 431 -7.34 -19.93 -1.04
CA TYR A 431 -8.67 -20.47 -1.28
C TYR A 431 -9.63 -19.36 -1.64
N ARG A 432 -10.58 -19.68 -2.50
CA ARG A 432 -11.69 -18.80 -2.87
C ARG A 432 -12.89 -19.14 -1.99
N LEU A 433 -13.59 -18.14 -1.48
CA LEU A 433 -14.85 -18.34 -0.77
C LEU A 433 -15.94 -18.61 -1.79
N TRP A 434 -16.74 -19.67 -1.58
CA TRP A 434 -17.84 -20.03 -2.47
C TRP A 434 -19.13 -20.20 -1.67
N ASP A 435 -20.15 -19.46 -2.06
CA ASP A 435 -21.49 -19.44 -1.45
C ASP A 435 -22.59 -19.99 -2.38
N GLY A 436 -22.21 -20.56 -3.53
CA GLY A 436 -23.15 -21.17 -4.49
C GLY A 436 -23.46 -22.62 -4.16
N ASP A 437 -24.68 -23.06 -4.46
CA ASP A 437 -25.12 -24.45 -4.42
C ASP A 437 -24.70 -25.25 -5.66
N THR A 438 -24.31 -24.55 -6.73
CA THR A 438 -23.80 -25.09 -7.99
C THR A 438 -22.28 -24.95 -8.06
N ALA A 439 -21.60 -25.79 -8.83
CA ALA A 439 -20.17 -25.67 -9.05
C ALA A 439 -19.83 -24.41 -9.85
N PRO A 440 -18.68 -23.71 -9.57
CA PRO A 440 -18.22 -22.60 -10.39
C PRO A 440 -17.97 -23.01 -11.85
N GLU A 441 -18.34 -22.16 -12.79
CA GLU A 441 -18.23 -22.48 -14.24
C GLU A 441 -16.82 -22.24 -14.81
N ASN A 442 -16.12 -21.18 -14.35
CA ASN A 442 -14.78 -20.83 -14.83
C ASN A 442 -13.74 -21.13 -13.76
N VAL A 443 -13.16 -22.30 -13.84
CA VAL A 443 -12.25 -22.80 -12.81
C VAL A 443 -10.83 -22.95 -13.37
N GLU A 444 -9.84 -22.53 -12.60
CA GLU A 444 -8.43 -22.75 -12.90
C GLU A 444 -7.93 -24.06 -12.32
N GLN A 445 -7.01 -24.73 -13.01
CA GLN A 445 -6.37 -25.94 -12.52
C GLN A 445 -5.77 -25.76 -11.13
N GLY A 446 -6.16 -26.58 -10.16
CA GLY A 446 -5.65 -26.53 -8.80
C GLY A 446 -6.24 -25.44 -7.91
N ALA A 447 -7.28 -24.73 -8.36
CA ALA A 447 -7.96 -23.73 -7.54
C ALA A 447 -8.66 -24.38 -6.36
N ILE A 448 -8.50 -23.82 -5.15
CA ILE A 448 -9.10 -24.31 -3.91
C ILE A 448 -10.28 -23.42 -3.53
N TYR A 449 -11.38 -24.03 -3.18
CA TYR A 449 -12.61 -23.38 -2.76
C TYR A 449 -12.99 -23.78 -1.34
N TYR A 450 -13.23 -22.78 -0.48
CA TYR A 450 -13.81 -22.98 0.85
C TYR A 450 -15.31 -22.73 0.78
N LEU A 451 -16.10 -23.73 1.17
CA LEU A 451 -17.55 -23.71 1.05
C LEU A 451 -18.20 -22.99 2.24
N LEU A 452 -18.93 -21.93 1.95
CA LEU A 452 -19.77 -21.21 2.93
C LEU A 452 -21.15 -21.86 3.11
N GLN A 453 -21.56 -22.69 2.16
CA GLN A 453 -22.78 -23.53 2.20
C GLN A 453 -22.54 -24.86 1.50
N ASP A 454 -23.49 -25.78 1.64
CA ASP A 454 -23.43 -27.08 0.96
C ASP A 454 -23.50 -26.89 -0.55
N CYS A 455 -22.56 -27.49 -1.28
CA CYS A 455 -22.46 -27.35 -2.73
C CYS A 455 -22.60 -28.69 -3.46
N PRO A 456 -23.83 -29.21 -3.64
CA PRO A 456 -24.05 -30.49 -4.32
C PRO A 456 -23.61 -30.47 -5.79
N GLY A 457 -23.45 -29.29 -6.39
CA GLY A 457 -22.92 -29.14 -7.74
C GLY A 457 -21.46 -29.53 -7.90
N MET A 458 -20.62 -29.38 -6.85
CA MET A 458 -19.24 -29.88 -6.85
C MET A 458 -19.21 -31.39 -6.54
N SER A 459 -19.89 -31.79 -5.49
CA SER A 459 -20.02 -33.19 -5.05
C SER A 459 -21.18 -33.33 -4.10
N LYS A 460 -21.87 -34.50 -4.14
CA LYS A 460 -22.88 -34.85 -3.14
C LYS A 460 -22.36 -34.88 -1.69
N PHE A 461 -21.05 -34.87 -1.52
CA PHE A 461 -20.36 -34.87 -0.21
C PHE A 461 -19.82 -33.50 0.16
N ALA A 462 -19.92 -32.49 -0.71
CA ALA A 462 -19.41 -31.15 -0.45
C ALA A 462 -20.32 -30.41 0.54
N ARG A 463 -19.77 -30.14 1.75
CA ARG A 463 -20.48 -29.53 2.88
C ARG A 463 -19.87 -28.20 3.28
N THR A 464 -20.68 -27.36 3.89
CA THR A 464 -20.24 -26.11 4.53
C THR A 464 -19.01 -26.34 5.42
N GLY A 465 -18.01 -25.46 5.28
CA GLY A 465 -16.76 -25.53 6.05
C GLY A 465 -15.70 -26.48 5.50
N GLN A 466 -15.95 -27.13 4.37
CA GLN A 466 -14.97 -27.97 3.68
C GLN A 466 -14.24 -27.18 2.60
N MET A 467 -13.04 -27.67 2.26
CA MET A 467 -12.28 -27.16 1.11
C MET A 467 -12.27 -28.19 0.00
N TRP A 468 -12.42 -27.72 -1.21
CA TRP A 468 -12.43 -28.54 -2.42
C TRP A 468 -11.48 -27.96 -3.45
N THR A 469 -10.72 -28.84 -4.11
CA THR A 469 -9.83 -28.44 -5.20
C THR A 469 -10.41 -28.86 -6.54
N ALA A 470 -10.21 -28.03 -7.53
CA ALA A 470 -10.63 -28.28 -8.89
C ALA A 470 -9.44 -28.77 -9.71
N ASP A 471 -9.54 -29.98 -10.24
CA ASP A 471 -8.59 -30.52 -11.19
C ASP A 471 -9.22 -30.66 -12.57
N ILE A 472 -8.52 -30.24 -13.61
CA ILE A 472 -8.99 -30.37 -14.99
C ILE A 472 -8.33 -31.61 -15.60
N ASN A 473 -9.13 -32.59 -15.99
CA ASN A 473 -8.60 -33.81 -16.59
C ASN A 473 -8.14 -33.57 -18.04
N GLY A 474 -7.50 -34.54 -18.65
CA GLY A 474 -6.99 -34.44 -20.02
C GLY A 474 -8.09 -34.27 -21.10
N GLU A 475 -9.35 -34.45 -20.74
CA GLU A 475 -10.52 -34.26 -21.61
C GLU A 475 -11.15 -32.87 -21.43
N GLY A 476 -10.68 -32.09 -20.44
CA GLY A 476 -11.18 -30.76 -20.14
C GLY A 476 -12.31 -30.73 -19.11
N ASP A 477 -12.68 -31.85 -18.51
CA ASP A 477 -13.69 -31.91 -17.48
C ASP A 477 -13.14 -31.53 -16.10
N ILE A 478 -13.93 -30.83 -15.31
CA ILE A 478 -13.56 -30.43 -13.95
C ILE A 478 -13.88 -31.57 -12.99
N VAL A 479 -12.84 -32.06 -12.31
CA VAL A 479 -12.93 -33.07 -11.26
C VAL A 479 -12.73 -32.39 -9.90
N TRP A 480 -13.71 -32.51 -9.02
CA TRP A 480 -13.69 -31.94 -7.69
C TRP A 480 -13.17 -32.94 -6.66
N THR A 481 -12.12 -32.57 -5.94
CA THR A 481 -11.50 -33.41 -4.91
C THR A 481 -11.48 -32.67 -3.57
N GLU A 482 -11.87 -33.35 -2.47
CA GLU A 482 -11.79 -32.76 -1.13
C GLU A 482 -10.33 -32.44 -0.77
N PHE A 483 -10.04 -31.17 -0.49
CA PHE A 483 -8.71 -30.72 -0.07
C PHE A 483 -8.52 -30.96 1.42
N ARG A 484 -7.60 -31.86 1.77
CA ARG A 484 -7.24 -32.22 3.16
C ARG A 484 -5.87 -31.71 3.57
N GLY A 485 -5.31 -30.76 2.82
CA GLY A 485 -4.03 -30.13 3.13
C GLY A 485 -4.12 -29.22 4.35
N ILE A 486 -3.00 -29.06 5.06
CA ILE A 486 -2.86 -28.04 6.11
C ILE A 486 -2.56 -26.74 5.40
N ILE A 487 -3.42 -25.72 5.56
CA ILE A 487 -3.11 -24.36 5.17
C ILE A 487 -2.22 -23.82 6.28
N GLY A 488 -0.92 -23.70 6.00
CA GLY A 488 0.10 -23.23 6.93
C GLY A 488 0.07 -21.71 7.11
#